data_67a4a2a7759c5d5a1325e33c438354f9
#
_entry.id   67a4a2a7759c5d5a1325e33c438354f9
#
_cell.length_a   1.000
_cell.length_b   1.000
_cell.length_c   1.000
_cell.angle_alpha   90.00
_cell.angle_beta   90.00
_cell.angle_gamma   90.00
#
_symmetry.space_group_name_H-M   'P 1'
#
loop_
_entity.id
_entity.type
_entity.pdbx_description
1 polymer ?
#
loop_
_entity_poly.entity_id
_entity_poly.type
_entity_poly.pdbx_seq_one_letter_code
_entity_poly.pdbx_strand_id
1 'polypeptide(L)'
;MKIKNLAKKLKNQCGQVAIFVGIAMVAIVGVLAYVIDTGSVYEARRTYQTIADSAALAGAQELPDAASARQAALDYAEMHGVAPGNVSISITSSFVSNDTIRVTVAEMDRQNFFAGIFGADTTDVGANATAMVGSPQQYNNIVPFGVLEDDWGPGREYTLKWPHGNTGNFGALSLGGTGANNYRKNIREGYHGNLEVGDKVYTEPGNMRGPTTQGTNDRINNYPDYTFNSFSSLTIHEGSKYILAESSDSQFVMCPLINEVPNGRKEVTILAFVPFIITSVSGSEVKGTFIDEALIITDGELTALDSHGIRVIRLID
;
A
#
# COMPACT_ATOMS: atom_id res chain seq x y z
N MET A 1 -17.22 77.59 37.53
CA MET A 1 -17.78 77.50 36.15
C MET A 1 -16.99 76.62 35.20
N LYS A 2 -15.73 76.24 35.45
CA LYS A 2 -14.89 75.38 34.57
C LYS A 2 -15.19 73.90 34.69
N ILE A 3 -15.65 73.35 35.83
CA ILE A 3 -15.86 71.89 36.03
C ILE A 3 -17.10 71.37 35.30
N LYS A 4 -18.20 72.17 35.18
CA LYS A 4 -19.39 71.81 34.45
C LYS A 4 -19.15 71.64 32.94
N ASN A 5 -18.23 72.39 32.35
CA ASN A 5 -17.88 72.36 30.96
C ASN A 5 -16.99 71.12 30.64
N LEU A 6 -16.18 70.64 31.59
CA LEU A 6 -15.34 69.46 31.42
C LEU A 6 -16.22 68.20 31.44
N ALA A 7 -17.19 68.13 32.37
CA ALA A 7 -18.13 66.94 32.40
C ALA A 7 -19.03 66.87 31.17
N LYS A 8 -19.41 68.03 30.59
CA LYS A 8 -20.21 68.04 29.34
C LYS A 8 -19.38 67.63 28.12
N LYS A 9 -18.05 67.88 28.09
CA LYS A 9 -17.13 67.50 27.04
C LYS A 9 -16.81 65.99 27.10
N LEU A 10 -16.70 65.48 28.35
CA LEU A 10 -16.52 63.98 28.52
C LEU A 10 -17.77 63.22 28.18
N LYS A 11 -18.97 63.78 28.42
CA LYS A 11 -20.23 63.11 28.05
C LYS A 11 -20.46 63.00 26.54
N ASN A 12 -19.90 63.93 25.73
CA ASN A 12 -19.97 63.90 24.29
C ASN A 12 -18.92 62.95 23.63
N GLN A 13 -17.84 62.64 24.33
CA GLN A 13 -16.80 61.71 23.81
C GLN A 13 -17.18 60.23 24.00
N CYS A 14 -17.99 59.88 25.01
CA CYS A 14 -18.46 58.55 25.23
C CYS A 14 -19.36 58.03 24.04
N GLY A 15 -20.10 58.95 23.39
CA GLY A 15 -20.93 58.58 22.21
C GLY A 15 -20.13 58.21 20.98
N GLN A 16 -19.00 58.86 20.72
CA GLN A 16 -18.13 58.55 19.57
C GLN A 16 -17.47 57.20 19.70
N VAL A 17 -16.96 56.87 20.90
CA VAL A 17 -16.31 55.57 21.18
C VAL A 17 -17.28 54.40 20.95
N ALA A 18 -18.56 54.56 21.36
CA ALA A 18 -19.59 53.52 21.18
C ALA A 18 -19.82 53.16 19.70
N ILE A 19 -19.75 54.15 18.81
CA ILE A 19 -19.88 53.92 17.36
C ILE A 19 -18.69 53.13 16.82
N PHE A 20 -17.47 53.51 17.20
CA PHE A 20 -16.27 52.79 16.79
C PHE A 20 -16.23 51.36 17.36
N VAL A 21 -16.63 51.14 18.60
CA VAL A 21 -16.76 49.81 19.21
C VAL A 21 -17.81 48.99 18.48
N GLY A 22 -18.96 49.57 18.11
CA GLY A 22 -19.99 48.87 17.35
C GLY A 22 -19.49 48.41 15.97
N ILE A 23 -18.80 49.27 15.24
CA ILE A 23 -18.20 48.93 13.94
C ILE A 23 -17.12 47.84 14.12
N ALA A 24 -16.26 47.99 15.10
CA ALA A 24 -15.22 46.99 15.38
C ALA A 24 -15.81 45.63 15.77
N MET A 25 -16.89 45.58 16.54
CA MET A 25 -17.59 44.33 16.86
C MET A 25 -18.12 43.62 15.60
N VAL A 26 -18.78 44.40 14.71
CA VAL A 26 -19.27 43.82 13.43
C VAL A 26 -18.12 43.28 12.60
N ALA A 27 -17.01 43.97 12.50
CA ALA A 27 -15.84 43.50 11.77
C ALA A 27 -15.25 42.24 12.40
N ILE A 28 -15.14 42.14 13.72
CA ILE A 28 -14.65 40.96 14.42
C ILE A 28 -15.60 39.77 14.21
N VAL A 29 -16.91 39.95 14.32
CA VAL A 29 -17.92 38.90 14.08
C VAL A 29 -17.84 38.43 12.62
N GLY A 30 -17.66 39.34 11.66
CA GLY A 30 -17.47 39.01 10.26
C GLY A 30 -16.22 38.13 10.00
N VAL A 31 -15.10 38.46 10.64
CA VAL A 31 -13.87 37.65 10.54
C VAL A 31 -14.06 36.29 11.20
N LEU A 32 -14.70 36.20 12.36
CA LEU A 32 -15.00 34.93 13.03
C LEU A 32 -15.91 34.05 12.17
N ALA A 33 -16.93 34.62 11.58
CA ALA A 33 -17.85 33.92 10.67
C ALA A 33 -17.07 33.32 9.47
N TYR A 34 -16.21 34.11 8.84
CA TYR A 34 -15.36 33.65 7.74
C TYR A 34 -14.43 32.50 8.16
N VAL A 35 -13.80 32.60 9.32
CA VAL A 35 -12.90 31.55 9.83
C VAL A 35 -13.65 30.25 10.09
N ILE A 36 -14.87 30.30 10.62
CA ILE A 36 -15.69 29.11 10.92
C ILE A 36 -16.09 28.42 9.59
N ASP A 37 -16.59 29.16 8.62
CA ASP A 37 -17.03 28.59 7.35
C ASP A 37 -15.84 27.99 6.58
N THR A 38 -14.73 28.75 6.49
CA THR A 38 -13.51 28.25 5.81
C THR A 38 -12.94 27.02 6.51
N GLY A 39 -12.92 27.01 7.85
CA GLY A 39 -12.47 25.89 8.65
C GLY A 39 -13.32 24.63 8.42
N SER A 40 -14.65 24.80 8.36
CA SER A 40 -15.61 23.72 8.06
C SER A 40 -15.41 23.12 6.67
N VAL A 41 -15.20 23.95 5.65
CA VAL A 41 -14.90 23.51 4.29
C VAL A 41 -13.57 22.75 4.22
N TYR A 42 -12.53 23.26 4.91
CA TYR A 42 -11.23 22.60 4.96
C TYR A 42 -11.30 21.22 5.62
N GLU A 43 -12.02 21.09 6.75
CA GLU A 43 -12.23 19.84 7.44
C GLU A 43 -12.99 18.82 6.56
N ALA A 44 -14.07 19.26 5.90
CA ALA A 44 -14.82 18.41 4.97
C ALA A 44 -13.93 17.93 3.81
N ARG A 45 -13.15 18.81 3.20
CA ARG A 45 -12.24 18.45 2.11
C ARG A 45 -11.21 17.40 2.54
N ARG A 46 -10.64 17.55 3.74
CA ARG A 46 -9.70 16.59 4.31
C ARG A 46 -10.35 15.23 4.55
N THR A 47 -11.57 15.23 5.07
CA THR A 47 -12.35 14.00 5.26
C THR A 47 -12.63 13.31 3.93
N TYR A 48 -13.08 14.05 2.92
CA TYR A 48 -13.35 13.49 1.59
C TYR A 48 -12.09 13.00 0.89
N GLN A 49 -10.93 13.64 1.11
CA GLN A 49 -9.65 13.14 0.60
C GLN A 49 -9.33 11.77 1.22
N THR A 50 -9.43 11.64 2.53
CA THR A 50 -9.18 10.35 3.21
C THR A 50 -10.11 9.24 2.70
N ILE A 51 -11.39 9.58 2.47
CA ILE A 51 -12.37 8.62 1.95
C ILE A 51 -12.05 8.27 0.49
N ALA A 52 -11.72 9.24 -0.35
CA ALA A 52 -11.35 9.02 -1.74
C ALA A 52 -10.08 8.15 -1.88
N ASP A 53 -9.04 8.45 -1.08
CA ASP A 53 -7.79 7.66 -1.04
C ASP A 53 -8.07 6.20 -0.68
N SER A 54 -8.83 6.00 0.38
CA SER A 54 -9.13 4.66 0.88
C SER A 54 -10.07 3.89 -0.05
N ALA A 55 -11.08 4.57 -0.64
CA ALA A 55 -11.97 3.95 -1.62
C ALA A 55 -11.23 3.60 -2.93
N ALA A 56 -10.30 4.44 -3.37
CA ALA A 56 -9.45 4.15 -4.52
C ALA A 56 -8.55 2.93 -4.27
N LEU A 57 -7.94 2.82 -3.08
CA LEU A 57 -7.15 1.66 -2.69
C LEU A 57 -8.00 0.39 -2.59
N ALA A 58 -9.21 0.47 -2.01
CA ALA A 58 -10.12 -0.67 -1.93
C ALA A 58 -10.55 -1.15 -3.33
N GLY A 59 -10.92 -0.22 -4.22
CA GLY A 59 -11.26 -0.57 -5.60
C GLY A 59 -10.07 -1.12 -6.39
N ALA A 60 -8.88 -0.61 -6.18
CA ALA A 60 -7.68 -1.09 -6.87
C ALA A 60 -7.31 -2.54 -6.51
N GLN A 61 -7.73 -3.05 -5.36
CA GLN A 61 -7.51 -4.45 -4.99
C GLN A 61 -8.24 -5.43 -5.91
N GLU A 62 -9.37 -5.02 -6.45
CA GLU A 62 -10.21 -5.84 -7.31
C GLU A 62 -9.85 -5.71 -8.81
N LEU A 63 -9.00 -4.75 -9.19
CA LEU A 63 -8.55 -4.62 -10.58
C LEU A 63 -7.76 -5.87 -11.02
N PRO A 64 -7.88 -6.32 -12.27
CA PRO A 64 -8.50 -5.64 -13.41
C PRO A 64 -10.02 -5.89 -13.57
N ASP A 65 -10.71 -6.53 -12.61
CA ASP A 65 -12.16 -6.65 -12.67
C ASP A 65 -12.84 -5.31 -12.37
N ALA A 66 -13.22 -4.60 -13.44
CA ALA A 66 -13.81 -3.27 -13.34
C ALA A 66 -15.16 -3.24 -12.60
N ALA A 67 -15.93 -4.32 -12.58
CA ALA A 67 -17.21 -4.38 -11.90
C ALA A 67 -17.00 -4.51 -10.40
N SER A 68 -16.19 -5.46 -9.97
CA SER A 68 -15.81 -5.66 -8.57
C SER A 68 -15.10 -4.43 -8.00
N ALA A 69 -14.18 -3.82 -8.77
CA ALA A 69 -13.46 -2.62 -8.36
C ALA A 69 -14.40 -1.42 -8.09
N ARG A 70 -15.41 -1.21 -8.95
CA ARG A 70 -16.42 -0.17 -8.70
C ARG A 70 -17.22 -0.44 -7.45
N GLN A 71 -17.65 -1.68 -7.26
CA GLN A 71 -18.46 -2.04 -6.10
C GLN A 71 -17.67 -1.87 -4.81
N ALA A 72 -16.45 -2.37 -4.74
CA ALA A 72 -15.59 -2.23 -3.56
C ALA A 72 -15.33 -0.76 -3.18
N ALA A 73 -15.08 0.10 -4.18
CA ALA A 73 -14.89 1.52 -3.95
C ALA A 73 -16.15 2.23 -3.45
N LEU A 74 -17.33 1.86 -3.99
CA LEU A 74 -18.63 2.39 -3.53
C LEU A 74 -18.93 1.95 -2.11
N ASP A 75 -18.81 0.66 -1.83
CA ASP A 75 -19.09 0.09 -0.51
C ASP A 75 -18.22 0.75 0.57
N TYR A 76 -16.94 1.00 0.24
CA TYR A 76 -16.05 1.69 1.16
C TYR A 76 -16.48 3.13 1.44
N ALA A 77 -16.87 3.88 0.40
CA ALA A 77 -17.36 5.25 0.56
C ALA A 77 -18.68 5.30 1.38
N GLU A 78 -19.60 4.37 1.13
CA GLU A 78 -20.85 4.25 1.89
C GLU A 78 -20.63 3.90 3.36
N MET A 79 -19.70 3.01 3.68
CA MET A 79 -19.29 2.69 5.05
C MET A 79 -18.80 3.92 5.82
N HIS A 80 -18.28 4.91 5.10
CA HIS A 80 -17.83 6.20 5.67
C HIS A 80 -18.89 7.32 5.56
N GLY A 81 -20.12 6.96 5.26
CA GLY A 81 -21.26 7.87 5.29
C GLY A 81 -21.44 8.74 4.03
N VAL A 82 -20.75 8.41 2.93
CA VAL A 82 -20.92 9.13 1.65
C VAL A 82 -21.99 8.42 0.84
N ALA A 83 -23.02 9.17 0.43
CA ALA A 83 -24.08 8.63 -0.42
C ALA A 83 -23.52 8.28 -1.83
N PRO A 84 -23.99 7.20 -2.49
CA PRO A 84 -23.53 6.79 -3.82
C PRO A 84 -23.60 7.88 -4.88
N GLY A 85 -24.60 8.77 -4.80
CA GLY A 85 -24.74 9.91 -5.72
C GLY A 85 -23.63 10.95 -5.62
N ASN A 86 -22.86 10.94 -4.53
CA ASN A 86 -21.74 11.83 -4.27
C ASN A 86 -20.39 11.20 -4.62
N VAL A 87 -20.39 9.98 -5.17
CA VAL A 87 -19.19 9.23 -5.56
C VAL A 87 -19.17 9.04 -7.08
N SER A 88 -18.09 9.43 -7.72
CA SER A 88 -17.85 9.17 -9.14
C SER A 88 -16.60 8.32 -9.30
N ILE A 89 -16.70 7.22 -10.06
CA ILE A 89 -15.63 6.26 -10.26
C ILE A 89 -15.34 6.10 -11.75
N SER A 90 -14.08 6.31 -12.13
CA SER A 90 -13.59 6.02 -13.47
C SER A 90 -12.46 4.99 -13.43
N ILE A 91 -12.50 4.01 -14.33
CA ILE A 91 -11.45 3.01 -14.48
C ILE A 91 -10.82 3.21 -15.84
N THR A 92 -9.50 3.26 -15.86
CA THR A 92 -8.68 3.53 -17.03
C THR A 92 -7.55 2.51 -17.15
N SER A 93 -6.80 2.60 -18.24
CA SER A 93 -5.71 1.70 -18.56
C SER A 93 -4.44 2.50 -18.75
N SER A 94 -3.41 2.22 -17.97
CA SER A 94 -2.10 2.87 -18.05
C SER A 94 -1.06 1.95 -18.69
N PHE A 95 -0.78 0.80 -18.08
CA PHE A 95 0.11 -0.23 -18.63
C PHE A 95 -0.66 -1.40 -19.24
N VAL A 96 -1.69 -1.86 -18.55
CA VAL A 96 -2.58 -2.93 -19.00
C VAL A 96 -4.03 -2.50 -18.87
N SER A 97 -4.94 -3.28 -19.46
CA SER A 97 -6.37 -2.97 -19.41
C SER A 97 -6.89 -2.95 -17.99
N ASN A 98 -7.59 -1.87 -17.60
CA ASN A 98 -8.22 -1.72 -16.29
C ASN A 98 -7.23 -1.83 -15.12
N ASP A 99 -6.12 -1.14 -15.17
CA ASP A 99 -5.11 -1.13 -14.10
C ASP A 99 -5.16 0.09 -13.18
N THR A 100 -6.03 1.04 -13.49
CA THR A 100 -6.09 2.33 -12.80
C THR A 100 -7.53 2.69 -12.45
N ILE A 101 -7.78 3.05 -11.20
CA ILE A 101 -9.07 3.53 -10.72
C ILE A 101 -8.94 4.93 -10.13
N ARG A 102 -9.84 5.82 -10.51
CA ARG A 102 -10.00 7.14 -9.93
C ARG A 102 -11.34 7.25 -9.24
N VAL A 103 -11.31 7.65 -7.98
CA VAL A 103 -12.49 7.91 -7.16
C VAL A 103 -12.56 9.40 -6.86
N THR A 104 -13.71 9.99 -7.09
CA THR A 104 -14.01 11.39 -6.73
C THR A 104 -15.19 11.38 -5.77
N VAL A 105 -15.00 12.00 -4.61
CA VAL A 105 -16.05 12.24 -3.62
C VAL A 105 -16.37 13.73 -3.63
N ALA A 106 -17.65 14.09 -3.81
CA ALA A 106 -18.06 15.48 -3.84
C ALA A 106 -19.41 15.67 -3.15
N GLU A 107 -19.52 16.68 -2.31
CA GLU A 107 -20.77 17.18 -1.77
C GLU A 107 -21.08 18.52 -2.43
N MET A 108 -22.15 18.53 -3.21
CA MET A 108 -22.65 19.75 -3.82
C MET A 108 -23.58 20.48 -2.87
N ASP A 109 -23.63 21.81 -3.00
CA ASP A 109 -24.53 22.67 -2.23
C ASP A 109 -24.45 22.50 -0.70
N ARG A 110 -23.24 22.20 -0.15
CA ARG A 110 -23.03 22.15 1.28
C ARG A 110 -23.33 23.52 1.91
N GLN A 111 -24.20 23.53 2.92
CA GLN A 111 -24.64 24.75 3.58
C GLN A 111 -23.49 25.41 4.37
N ASN A 112 -23.28 26.70 4.14
CA ASN A 112 -22.39 27.52 4.95
C ASN A 112 -23.11 27.97 6.24
N PHE A 113 -22.36 28.15 7.32
CA PHE A 113 -22.95 28.58 8.60
C PHE A 113 -23.27 30.08 8.62
N PHE A 114 -22.40 30.91 8.10
CA PHE A 114 -22.48 32.37 8.22
C PHE A 114 -22.38 33.10 6.89
N ALA A 115 -21.72 32.50 5.88
CA ALA A 115 -21.50 33.18 4.60
C ALA A 115 -22.81 33.47 3.82
N GLY A 116 -23.90 32.77 4.17
CA GLY A 116 -25.26 33.06 3.67
C GLY A 116 -25.72 34.49 3.97
N ILE A 117 -25.27 35.12 5.06
CA ILE A 117 -25.55 36.52 5.40
C ILE A 117 -25.02 37.47 4.29
N PHE A 118 -23.97 37.01 3.59
CA PHE A 118 -23.31 37.76 2.50
C PHE A 118 -23.70 37.28 1.10
N GLY A 119 -24.71 36.38 1.02
CA GLY A 119 -25.23 35.84 -0.25
C GLY A 119 -24.47 34.60 -0.78
N ALA A 120 -23.63 33.99 0.05
CA ALA A 120 -22.94 32.73 -0.26
C ALA A 120 -23.51 31.59 0.63
N ASP A 121 -24.70 31.10 0.25
CA ASP A 121 -25.44 30.13 1.07
C ASP A 121 -24.80 28.75 1.06
N THR A 122 -24.18 28.35 -0.05
CA THR A 122 -23.60 27.01 -0.23
C THR A 122 -22.19 27.07 -0.80
N THR A 123 -21.46 25.99 -0.60
CA THR A 123 -20.10 25.77 -1.16
C THR A 123 -19.98 24.29 -1.56
N ASP A 124 -19.48 24.06 -2.79
CA ASP A 124 -19.16 22.72 -3.24
C ASP A 124 -17.81 22.27 -2.63
N VAL A 125 -17.79 21.08 -2.07
CA VAL A 125 -16.59 20.49 -1.48
C VAL A 125 -16.37 19.11 -2.06
N GLY A 126 -15.15 18.85 -2.51
CA GLY A 126 -14.79 17.53 -3.05
C GLY A 126 -13.31 17.26 -2.98
N ALA A 127 -13.00 15.98 -3.15
CA ALA A 127 -11.65 15.47 -3.26
C ALA A 127 -11.63 14.28 -4.22
N ASN A 128 -10.46 13.95 -4.73
CA ASN A 128 -10.29 12.80 -5.60
C ASN A 128 -8.97 12.10 -5.31
N ALA A 129 -8.94 10.80 -5.58
CA ALA A 129 -7.76 9.97 -5.48
C ALA A 129 -7.68 9.03 -6.68
N THR A 130 -6.48 8.71 -7.08
CA THR A 130 -6.22 7.74 -8.13
C THR A 130 -5.31 6.65 -7.59
N ALA A 131 -5.69 5.39 -7.77
CA ALA A 131 -4.88 4.25 -7.42
C ALA A 131 -4.61 3.39 -8.66
N MET A 132 -3.43 2.81 -8.73
CA MET A 132 -3.01 1.94 -9.81
C MET A 132 -2.53 0.61 -9.24
N VAL A 133 -2.88 -0.48 -9.91
CA VAL A 133 -2.30 -1.80 -9.66
C VAL A 133 -1.25 -2.10 -10.72
N GLY A 134 -0.12 -2.64 -10.29
CA GLY A 134 0.98 -3.05 -11.17
C GLY A 134 1.90 -4.04 -10.48
N SER A 135 3.01 -4.35 -11.10
CA SER A 135 4.11 -5.10 -10.50
C SER A 135 5.25 -4.13 -10.15
N PRO A 136 5.98 -4.32 -9.04
CA PRO A 136 7.13 -3.48 -8.75
C PRO A 136 8.22 -3.70 -9.80
N GLN A 137 8.90 -2.63 -10.18
CA GLN A 137 10.00 -2.70 -11.13
C GLN A 137 11.22 -3.41 -10.53
N GLN A 138 11.46 -3.22 -9.25
CA GLN A 138 12.58 -3.83 -8.52
C GLN A 138 12.08 -4.54 -7.27
N TYR A 139 12.75 -5.63 -6.96
CA TYR A 139 12.42 -6.47 -5.82
C TYR A 139 13.61 -6.53 -4.86
N ASN A 140 13.32 -6.49 -3.59
CA ASN A 140 14.27 -6.73 -2.50
C ASN A 140 13.82 -7.90 -1.63
N ASN A 141 14.61 -8.28 -0.65
CA ASN A 141 14.35 -9.44 0.22
C ASN A 141 14.17 -10.77 -0.56
N ILE A 142 14.87 -10.89 -1.71
CA ILE A 142 14.81 -12.05 -2.58
C ILE A 142 15.61 -13.19 -1.95
N VAL A 143 14.98 -14.36 -1.82
CA VAL A 143 15.67 -15.56 -1.38
C VAL A 143 16.10 -16.42 -2.58
N PRO A 144 17.21 -17.18 -2.48
CA PRO A 144 17.75 -17.94 -3.58
C PRO A 144 17.03 -19.29 -3.82
N PHE A 145 15.69 -19.27 -3.76
CA PHE A 145 14.84 -20.42 -4.02
C PHE A 145 14.07 -20.20 -5.33
N GLY A 146 14.50 -20.85 -6.41
CA GLY A 146 13.79 -20.83 -7.69
C GLY A 146 12.54 -21.71 -7.64
N VAL A 147 11.41 -21.15 -8.05
CA VAL A 147 10.12 -21.82 -8.17
C VAL A 147 9.80 -22.04 -9.64
N LEU A 148 9.28 -23.20 -10.02
CA LEU A 148 8.79 -23.42 -11.37
C LEU A 148 7.39 -22.84 -11.54
N GLU A 149 7.09 -22.32 -12.74
CA GLU A 149 5.80 -21.75 -13.08
C GLU A 149 4.63 -22.74 -12.85
N ASP A 150 4.81 -23.99 -13.23
CA ASP A 150 3.79 -25.05 -13.06
C ASP A 150 3.54 -25.42 -11.59
N ASP A 151 4.45 -25.06 -10.72
CA ASP A 151 4.42 -25.41 -9.31
C ASP A 151 3.87 -24.26 -8.44
N TRP A 152 3.64 -23.08 -9.00
CA TRP A 152 3.13 -21.92 -8.29
C TRP A 152 1.61 -21.99 -8.11
N GLY A 153 1.14 -21.59 -6.94
CA GLY A 153 -0.29 -21.42 -6.66
C GLY A 153 -0.56 -20.96 -5.23
N PRO A 154 -1.43 -19.95 -5.05
CA PRO A 154 -1.72 -19.40 -3.72
C PRO A 154 -2.53 -20.36 -2.84
N GLY A 155 -2.43 -20.19 -1.53
CA GLY A 155 -3.31 -20.80 -0.53
C GLY A 155 -3.06 -22.27 -0.22
N ARG A 156 -1.97 -22.88 -0.71
CA ARG A 156 -1.56 -24.25 -0.38
C ARG A 156 -0.20 -24.26 0.33
N GLU A 157 -0.02 -25.19 1.27
CA GLU A 157 1.32 -25.47 1.79
C GLU A 157 2.21 -26.00 0.67
N TYR A 158 3.36 -25.42 0.56
CA TYR A 158 4.31 -25.70 -0.50
C TYR A 158 5.68 -26.06 0.05
N THR A 159 6.43 -26.86 -0.69
CA THR A 159 7.84 -27.17 -0.39
C THR A 159 8.71 -26.55 -1.48
N LEU A 160 9.34 -25.41 -1.17
CA LEU A 160 10.18 -24.66 -2.11
C LEU A 160 11.41 -25.40 -2.60
N LYS A 161 11.94 -26.29 -1.80
CA LYS A 161 13.14 -27.03 -2.13
C LYS A 161 12.90 -28.51 -1.91
N TRP A 162 13.07 -29.29 -2.98
CA TRP A 162 12.76 -30.71 -2.97
C TRP A 162 13.97 -31.58 -2.68
N PRO A 163 13.85 -32.62 -1.84
CA PRO A 163 14.94 -33.54 -1.56
C PRO A 163 15.23 -34.53 -2.71
N HIS A 164 14.39 -34.60 -3.74
CA HIS A 164 14.37 -35.68 -4.74
C HIS A 164 14.49 -35.21 -6.20
N GLY A 165 15.36 -34.23 -6.49
CA GLY A 165 15.65 -33.86 -7.87
C GLY A 165 16.46 -34.94 -8.58
N ASN A 166 15.92 -35.60 -9.62
CA ASN A 166 16.65 -36.52 -10.48
C ASN A 166 17.77 -35.84 -11.29
N THR A 167 17.84 -34.52 -11.22
CA THR A 167 18.74 -33.67 -12.02
C THR A 167 19.97 -33.18 -11.25
N GLY A 168 20.08 -33.49 -9.95
CA GLY A 168 21.17 -32.96 -9.10
C GLY A 168 21.07 -31.44 -8.82
N ASN A 169 19.99 -30.82 -9.25
CA ASN A 169 19.63 -29.43 -8.94
C ASN A 169 18.30 -29.43 -8.16
N PHE A 170 18.22 -28.59 -7.14
CA PHE A 170 17.12 -28.56 -6.16
C PHE A 170 16.48 -27.17 -6.08
N GLY A 171 16.53 -26.38 -7.15
CA GLY A 171 15.98 -25.02 -7.20
C GLY A 171 16.79 -23.97 -6.45
N ALA A 172 18.04 -24.29 -6.05
CA ALA A 172 18.92 -23.31 -5.44
C ALA A 172 19.50 -22.37 -6.52
N LEU A 173 19.45 -21.06 -6.26
CA LEU A 173 19.98 -20.03 -7.16
C LEU A 173 21.26 -19.38 -6.63
N SER A 174 22.11 -18.95 -7.54
CA SER A 174 23.36 -18.24 -7.26
C SER A 174 23.11 -16.74 -7.45
N LEU A 175 22.75 -16.04 -6.39
CA LEU A 175 22.48 -14.61 -6.42
C LEU A 175 23.69 -13.82 -5.89
N GLY A 176 24.27 -12.95 -6.74
CA GLY A 176 25.40 -12.11 -6.37
C GLY A 176 26.72 -12.85 -6.08
N GLY A 177 26.79 -14.15 -6.41
CA GLY A 177 27.98 -14.97 -6.20
C GLY A 177 27.65 -16.44 -5.92
N THR A 178 28.67 -17.30 -5.86
CA THR A 178 28.51 -18.73 -5.74
C THR A 178 28.91 -19.26 -4.38
N GLY A 179 28.43 -20.46 -4.06
CA GLY A 179 28.89 -21.25 -2.92
C GLY A 179 28.02 -21.11 -1.68
N ALA A 180 28.20 -22.10 -0.81
CA ALA A 180 27.37 -22.32 0.37
C ALA A 180 27.22 -21.11 1.32
N ASN A 181 28.30 -20.33 1.49
CA ASN A 181 28.27 -19.18 2.40
C ASN A 181 27.44 -18.04 1.82
N ASN A 182 27.57 -17.72 0.53
CA ASN A 182 26.80 -16.68 -0.13
C ASN A 182 25.33 -17.08 -0.20
N TYR A 183 25.04 -18.33 -0.59
CA TYR A 183 23.70 -18.88 -0.61
C TYR A 183 23.02 -18.80 0.77
N ARG A 184 23.69 -19.23 1.86
CA ARG A 184 23.18 -19.12 3.22
C ARG A 184 22.92 -17.69 3.64
N LYS A 185 23.84 -16.75 3.29
CA LYS A 185 23.67 -15.32 3.57
C LYS A 185 22.42 -14.78 2.90
N ASN A 186 22.22 -15.08 1.62
CA ASN A 186 21.04 -14.63 0.87
C ASN A 186 19.72 -15.22 1.40
N ILE A 187 19.73 -16.43 1.96
CA ILE A 187 18.55 -16.96 2.65
C ILE A 187 18.27 -16.14 3.92
N ARG A 188 19.30 -15.90 4.74
CA ARG A 188 19.16 -15.23 6.04
C ARG A 188 18.75 -13.77 5.90
N GLU A 189 19.41 -13.02 5.04
CA GLU A 189 19.31 -11.56 4.95
C GLU A 189 18.44 -11.09 3.77
N GLY A 190 18.17 -11.95 2.81
CA GLY A 190 17.71 -11.57 1.48
C GLY A 190 18.86 -11.14 0.59
N TYR A 191 18.67 -11.22 -0.70
CA TYR A 191 19.60 -10.66 -1.67
C TYR A 191 19.35 -9.15 -1.80
N HIS A 192 20.41 -8.35 -1.66
CA HIS A 192 20.34 -6.89 -1.69
C HIS A 192 20.74 -6.27 -3.05
N GLY A 193 21.04 -7.10 -4.05
CA GLY A 193 21.25 -6.61 -5.41
C GLY A 193 19.93 -6.41 -6.14
N ASN A 194 19.95 -5.60 -7.18
CA ASN A 194 18.79 -5.43 -8.04
C ASN A 194 18.62 -6.66 -8.91
N LEU A 195 17.41 -7.19 -8.96
CA LEU A 195 16.97 -8.21 -9.91
C LEU A 195 15.66 -7.77 -10.53
N GLU A 196 15.53 -7.99 -11.82
CA GLU A 196 14.37 -7.65 -12.61
C GLU A 196 13.82 -8.89 -13.34
N VAL A 197 12.58 -8.82 -13.75
CA VAL A 197 11.99 -9.84 -14.63
C VAL A 197 12.75 -9.86 -15.96
N GLY A 198 13.12 -11.06 -16.40
CA GLY A 198 13.96 -11.26 -17.60
C GLY A 198 15.45 -11.42 -17.30
N ASP A 199 15.89 -11.14 -16.08
CA ASP A 199 17.28 -11.37 -15.68
C ASP A 199 17.64 -12.85 -15.72
N LYS A 200 18.93 -13.10 -15.99
CA LYS A 200 19.50 -14.45 -16.00
C LYS A 200 20.36 -14.67 -14.78
N VAL A 201 20.08 -15.73 -14.07
CA VAL A 201 20.83 -16.16 -12.89
C VAL A 201 21.29 -17.60 -13.04
N TYR A 202 22.39 -17.95 -12.37
CA TYR A 202 22.86 -19.34 -12.38
C TYR A 202 22.20 -20.16 -11.27
N THR A 203 21.99 -21.44 -11.52
CA THR A 203 21.62 -22.38 -10.46
C THR A 203 22.85 -22.79 -9.65
N GLU A 204 22.65 -23.08 -8.37
CA GLU A 204 23.67 -23.70 -7.51
C GLU A 204 23.56 -25.21 -7.57
N PRO A 205 24.62 -25.92 -7.97
CA PRO A 205 24.59 -27.37 -8.05
C PRO A 205 24.61 -28.02 -6.66
N GLY A 206 24.02 -29.19 -6.56
CA GLY A 206 24.01 -29.97 -5.33
C GLY A 206 22.89 -29.63 -4.36
N ASN A 207 22.73 -30.43 -3.34
CA ASN A 207 21.57 -30.37 -2.44
C ASN A 207 21.56 -29.12 -1.51
N MET A 208 22.67 -28.44 -1.29
CA MET A 208 22.77 -27.27 -0.40
C MET A 208 22.06 -27.44 0.98
N ARG A 209 21.90 -28.70 1.46
CA ARG A 209 21.11 -29.04 2.65
C ARG A 209 21.54 -28.25 3.89
N GLY A 210 22.84 -28.24 4.22
CA GLY A 210 23.36 -27.54 5.39
C GLY A 210 23.10 -26.03 5.32
N PRO A 211 23.54 -25.36 4.26
CA PRO A 211 23.29 -23.92 4.06
C PRO A 211 21.81 -23.54 4.05
N THR A 212 20.94 -24.37 3.46
CA THR A 212 19.48 -24.16 3.48
C THR A 212 18.93 -24.20 4.89
N THR A 213 19.20 -25.28 5.63
CA THR A 213 18.71 -25.44 7.02
C THR A 213 19.20 -24.32 7.93
N GLN A 214 20.51 -24.00 7.86
CA GLN A 214 21.10 -22.95 8.69
C GLN A 214 20.54 -21.56 8.33
N GLY A 215 20.56 -21.20 7.06
CA GLY A 215 20.08 -19.89 6.61
C GLY A 215 18.61 -19.65 6.93
N THR A 216 17.76 -20.67 6.75
CA THR A 216 16.32 -20.57 7.06
C THR A 216 16.06 -20.52 8.56
N ASN A 217 16.76 -21.35 9.37
CA ASN A 217 16.65 -21.27 10.83
C ASN A 217 17.18 -19.94 11.37
N ASP A 218 18.31 -19.45 10.86
CA ASP A 218 18.85 -18.15 11.24
C ASP A 218 17.82 -17.03 10.93
N ARG A 219 17.17 -17.10 9.78
CA ARG A 219 16.14 -16.14 9.39
C ARG A 219 14.91 -16.18 10.32
N ILE A 220 14.39 -17.37 10.59
CA ILE A 220 13.17 -17.55 11.41
C ILE A 220 13.42 -17.24 12.90
N ASN A 221 14.58 -17.66 13.46
CA ASN A 221 14.78 -17.69 14.90
C ASN A 221 15.75 -16.64 15.45
N ASN A 222 16.65 -16.08 14.64
CA ASN A 222 17.82 -15.35 15.14
C ASN A 222 17.98 -13.94 14.55
N TYR A 223 17.02 -13.44 13.80
CA TYR A 223 17.13 -12.09 13.26
C TYR A 223 16.46 -11.09 14.20
N PRO A 224 17.23 -10.35 15.04
CA PRO A 224 16.68 -9.52 16.11
C PRO A 224 15.88 -8.31 15.64
N ASP A 225 16.06 -7.89 14.39
CA ASP A 225 15.35 -6.76 13.81
C ASP A 225 13.99 -7.17 13.16
N TYR A 226 13.72 -8.47 13.12
CA TYR A 226 12.50 -9.05 12.57
C TYR A 226 11.89 -9.98 13.61
N THR A 227 11.18 -9.41 14.58
CA THR A 227 10.43 -10.20 15.57
C THR A 227 9.11 -10.63 14.94
N PHE A 228 9.10 -11.82 14.37
CA PHE A 228 7.85 -12.52 14.08
C PHE A 228 7.25 -13.04 15.37
N ASN A 229 6.24 -12.38 15.85
CA ASN A 229 5.51 -12.81 17.04
C ASN A 229 4.35 -13.75 16.70
N SER A 230 4.61 -14.81 15.95
CA SER A 230 3.66 -15.84 15.57
C SER A 230 2.74 -15.53 14.39
N PHE A 231 2.29 -16.60 13.71
CA PHE A 231 1.26 -16.59 12.62
C PHE A 231 -0.05 -15.87 12.98
N SER A 232 -0.22 -15.45 14.21
CA SER A 232 -1.40 -14.71 14.68
C SER A 232 -1.48 -13.26 14.18
N SER A 233 -0.40 -12.72 13.59
CA SER A 233 -0.42 -11.40 12.93
C SER A 233 -0.87 -11.47 11.46
N LEU A 234 -0.96 -12.68 10.90
CA LEU A 234 -1.56 -12.90 9.58
C LEU A 234 -3.06 -13.08 9.76
N THR A 235 -3.83 -12.09 9.38
CA THR A 235 -5.28 -12.22 9.36
C THR A 235 -5.69 -13.01 8.13
N ILE A 236 -6.28 -14.19 8.32
CA ILE A 236 -6.91 -14.95 7.24
C ILE A 236 -8.28 -14.32 7.01
N HIS A 237 -8.48 -13.67 5.88
CA HIS A 237 -9.82 -13.26 5.44
C HIS A 237 -10.47 -14.36 4.60
N GLU A 238 -11.81 -14.36 4.60
CA GLU A 238 -12.66 -15.37 3.94
C GLU A 238 -12.13 -15.76 2.55
N GLY A 239 -11.87 -17.04 2.37
CA GLY A 239 -11.51 -17.62 1.09
C GLY A 239 -10.02 -17.83 0.82
N SER A 240 -9.14 -17.86 1.83
CA SER A 240 -7.69 -18.17 1.70
C SER A 240 -6.79 -16.98 1.35
N LYS A 241 -7.21 -15.76 1.57
CA LYS A 241 -6.34 -14.58 1.45
C LYS A 241 -5.58 -14.37 2.77
N TYR A 242 -4.25 -14.23 2.68
CA TYR A 242 -3.39 -13.86 3.80
C TYR A 242 -3.09 -12.37 3.72
N ILE A 243 -3.46 -11.61 4.72
CA ILE A 243 -3.11 -10.19 4.84
C ILE A 243 -1.87 -10.08 5.72
N LEU A 244 -0.82 -9.49 5.17
CA LEU A 244 0.38 -9.15 5.91
C LEU A 244 0.12 -7.89 6.74
N ALA A 245 0.15 -8.01 8.05
CA ALA A 245 0.01 -6.86 8.95
C ALA A 245 1.20 -5.89 8.81
N GLU A 246 2.39 -6.40 8.50
CA GLU A 246 3.59 -5.58 8.24
C GLU A 246 4.53 -6.31 7.25
N SER A 247 5.02 -5.58 6.24
CA SER A 247 5.99 -6.09 5.24
C SER A 247 7.40 -6.33 5.80
N SER A 248 7.63 -6.08 7.08
CA SER A 248 8.91 -6.24 7.79
C SER A 248 9.14 -7.63 8.36
N ASP A 249 8.26 -8.58 8.08
CA ASP A 249 8.36 -9.92 8.63
C ASP A 249 9.50 -10.73 8.03
N SER A 250 10.36 -11.32 8.87
CA SER A 250 11.49 -12.12 8.42
C SER A 250 11.11 -13.39 7.65
N GLN A 251 9.91 -13.91 7.86
CA GLN A 251 9.38 -15.09 7.16
C GLN A 251 8.78 -14.76 5.79
N PHE A 252 8.41 -13.49 5.57
CA PHE A 252 8.00 -13.02 4.26
C PHE A 252 9.23 -12.87 3.35
N VAL A 253 9.18 -13.52 2.20
CA VAL A 253 10.28 -13.55 1.22
C VAL A 253 9.74 -13.44 -0.20
N MET A 254 10.59 -12.96 -1.09
CA MET A 254 10.34 -12.99 -2.53
C MET A 254 11.11 -14.14 -3.16
N CYS A 255 10.40 -15.04 -3.83
CA CYS A 255 10.98 -16.17 -4.55
C CYS A 255 10.99 -15.90 -6.05
N PRO A 256 12.12 -16.03 -6.76
CA PRO A 256 12.14 -15.94 -8.21
C PRO A 256 11.39 -17.12 -8.85
N LEU A 257 10.43 -16.81 -9.72
CA LEU A 257 9.82 -17.77 -10.63
C LEU A 257 10.77 -17.98 -11.80
N ILE A 258 11.12 -19.22 -12.11
CA ILE A 258 12.12 -19.54 -13.13
C ILE A 258 11.55 -20.46 -14.20
N ASN A 259 12.08 -20.35 -15.41
CA ASN A 259 11.61 -21.09 -16.58
C ASN A 259 11.89 -22.59 -16.50
N GLU A 260 12.95 -23.01 -15.82
CA GLU A 260 13.35 -24.43 -15.74
C GLU A 260 14.29 -24.71 -14.55
N VAL A 261 14.39 -25.97 -14.14
CA VAL A 261 15.42 -26.46 -13.21
C VAL A 261 16.35 -27.41 -13.97
N PRO A 262 17.43 -26.90 -14.57
CA PRO A 262 18.32 -27.68 -15.41
C PRO A 262 19.28 -28.57 -14.59
N ASN A 263 19.89 -29.56 -15.24
CA ASN A 263 20.95 -30.37 -14.63
C ASN A 263 22.22 -29.56 -14.41
N GLY A 264 22.74 -29.60 -13.18
CA GLY A 264 23.99 -28.95 -12.81
C GLY A 264 23.87 -27.42 -12.77
N ARG A 265 25.01 -26.72 -12.87
CA ARG A 265 25.05 -25.27 -12.89
C ARG A 265 24.78 -24.74 -14.27
N LYS A 266 23.62 -24.12 -14.47
CA LYS A 266 23.24 -23.48 -15.73
C LYS A 266 22.51 -22.16 -15.46
N GLU A 267 22.45 -21.35 -16.47
CA GLU A 267 21.67 -20.13 -16.51
C GLU A 267 20.18 -20.44 -16.62
N VAL A 268 19.38 -19.74 -15.84
CA VAL A 268 17.91 -19.75 -15.89
C VAL A 268 17.39 -18.33 -15.94
N THR A 269 16.22 -18.14 -16.54
CA THR A 269 15.60 -16.81 -16.67
C THR A 269 14.55 -16.63 -15.58
N ILE A 270 14.56 -15.47 -14.94
CA ILE A 270 13.54 -15.06 -13.99
C ILE A 270 12.32 -14.61 -14.78
N LEU A 271 11.18 -15.27 -14.56
CA LEU A 271 9.90 -14.97 -15.21
C LEU A 271 9.07 -13.99 -14.40
N ALA A 272 9.13 -14.10 -13.06
CA ALA A 272 8.41 -13.25 -12.12
C ALA A 272 9.03 -13.38 -10.74
N PHE A 273 8.52 -12.57 -9.78
CA PHE A 273 8.82 -12.73 -8.36
C PHE A 273 7.53 -12.98 -7.61
N VAL A 274 7.50 -14.05 -6.82
CA VAL A 274 6.30 -14.47 -6.10
C VAL A 274 6.50 -14.37 -4.59
N PRO A 275 5.54 -13.78 -3.86
CA PRO A 275 5.64 -13.65 -2.42
C PRO A 275 5.34 -14.97 -1.74
N PHE A 276 6.15 -15.31 -0.74
CA PHE A 276 6.07 -16.55 0.00
C PHE A 276 6.30 -16.33 1.49
N ILE A 277 5.53 -17.03 2.31
CA ILE A 277 5.75 -17.06 3.77
C ILE A 277 6.36 -18.41 4.14
N ILE A 278 7.56 -18.35 4.70
CA ILE A 278 8.25 -19.53 5.21
C ILE A 278 7.64 -19.93 6.56
N THR A 279 7.12 -21.16 6.67
CA THR A 279 6.54 -21.67 7.92
C THR A 279 7.50 -22.55 8.69
N SER A 280 8.30 -23.35 8.00
CA SER A 280 9.23 -24.29 8.64
C SER A 280 10.34 -24.73 7.70
N VAL A 281 11.41 -25.29 8.29
CA VAL A 281 12.46 -25.98 7.55
C VAL A 281 12.80 -27.31 8.21
N SER A 282 12.90 -28.36 7.40
CA SER A 282 13.32 -29.70 7.82
C SER A 282 14.31 -30.28 6.82
N GLY A 283 15.57 -30.36 7.23
CA GLY A 283 16.65 -30.75 6.33
C GLY A 283 16.82 -29.75 5.18
N SER A 284 16.58 -30.16 3.94
CA SER A 284 16.61 -29.27 2.78
C SER A 284 15.24 -28.79 2.31
N GLU A 285 14.18 -29.23 2.98
CA GLU A 285 12.82 -28.84 2.66
C GLU A 285 12.46 -27.55 3.37
N VAL A 286 12.14 -26.53 2.61
CA VAL A 286 11.61 -25.25 3.13
C VAL A 286 10.11 -25.22 2.81
N LYS A 287 9.28 -25.21 3.84
CA LYS A 287 7.84 -25.23 3.70
C LYS A 287 7.24 -23.86 3.97
N GLY A 288 6.13 -23.58 3.31
CA GLY A 288 5.39 -22.34 3.47
C GLY A 288 4.22 -22.22 2.51
N THR A 289 3.77 -20.99 2.28
CA THR A 289 2.59 -20.72 1.48
C THR A 289 2.83 -19.51 0.58
N PHE A 290 2.42 -19.60 -0.68
CA PHE A 290 2.37 -18.44 -1.58
C PHE A 290 1.18 -17.54 -1.24
N ILE A 291 1.40 -16.24 -1.39
CA ILE A 291 0.40 -15.21 -1.13
C ILE A 291 -0.11 -14.71 -2.48
N ASP A 292 -1.44 -14.57 -2.59
CA ASP A 292 -2.12 -13.97 -3.73
C ASP A 292 -2.81 -12.69 -3.28
N GLU A 293 -2.05 -11.73 -2.82
CA GLU A 293 -2.62 -10.48 -2.34
C GLU A 293 -1.87 -9.29 -2.90
N ALA A 294 -2.61 -8.23 -3.20
CA ALA A 294 -2.03 -6.97 -3.59
C ALA A 294 -1.44 -6.25 -2.36
N LEU A 295 -0.17 -5.92 -2.42
CA LEU A 295 0.50 -5.11 -1.39
C LEU A 295 0.30 -3.63 -1.68
N ILE A 296 -0.10 -2.87 -0.67
CA ILE A 296 -0.15 -1.40 -0.78
C ILE A 296 1.24 -0.86 -0.50
N ILE A 297 1.78 -0.06 -1.43
CA ILE A 297 3.06 0.61 -1.27
C ILE A 297 2.89 2.14 -1.35
N THR A 298 3.77 2.85 -0.66
CA THR A 298 3.81 4.32 -0.70
C THR A 298 4.81 4.84 -1.73
N ASP A 299 5.89 4.10 -1.96
CA ASP A 299 6.99 4.47 -2.85
C ASP A 299 7.37 3.31 -3.78
N GLY A 300 8.00 3.63 -4.90
CA GLY A 300 8.51 2.68 -5.88
C GLY A 300 7.87 2.84 -7.26
N GLU A 301 8.59 2.44 -8.30
CA GLU A 301 8.08 2.46 -9.67
C GLU A 301 7.28 1.19 -9.95
N LEU A 302 6.15 1.35 -10.62
CA LEU A 302 5.30 0.26 -11.09
C LEU A 302 5.57 -0.01 -12.57
N THR A 303 5.44 -1.27 -12.93
CA THR A 303 5.42 -1.75 -14.32
C THR A 303 4.08 -2.41 -14.62
N ALA A 304 3.94 -2.89 -15.86
CA ALA A 304 2.78 -3.69 -16.25
C ALA A 304 2.57 -4.84 -15.26
N LEU A 305 1.31 -5.10 -14.94
CA LEU A 305 0.95 -6.21 -14.06
C LEU A 305 1.38 -7.54 -14.72
N ASP A 306 2.20 -8.30 -14.00
CA ASP A 306 2.59 -9.64 -14.41
C ASP A 306 1.52 -10.65 -13.98
N SER A 307 1.23 -11.63 -14.84
CA SER A 307 0.24 -12.68 -14.58
C SER A 307 0.59 -13.59 -13.39
N HIS A 308 1.86 -13.65 -13.00
CA HIS A 308 2.38 -14.52 -11.94
C HIS A 308 3.07 -13.74 -10.81
N GLY A 309 3.29 -12.44 -11.01
CA GLY A 309 4.02 -11.58 -10.08
C GLY A 309 3.16 -11.07 -8.92
N ILE A 310 3.84 -10.48 -7.96
CA ILE A 310 3.18 -9.76 -6.87
C ILE A 310 2.39 -8.58 -7.44
N ARG A 311 1.15 -8.47 -7.01
CA ARG A 311 0.32 -7.30 -7.28
C ARG A 311 0.62 -6.23 -6.25
N VAL A 312 0.91 -5.05 -6.72
CA VAL A 312 1.20 -3.90 -5.87
C VAL A 312 0.26 -2.77 -6.22
N ILE A 313 -0.31 -2.13 -5.21
CA ILE A 313 -1.22 -1.01 -5.37
C ILE A 313 -0.56 0.24 -4.80
N ARG A 314 -0.63 1.32 -5.55
CA ARG A 314 -0.14 2.63 -5.13
C ARG A 314 -1.13 3.72 -5.49
N LEU A 315 -1.26 4.70 -4.58
CA LEU A 315 -1.89 5.98 -4.93
C LEU A 315 -0.94 6.75 -5.87
N ILE A 316 -1.52 7.25 -6.95
CA ILE A 316 -0.86 8.11 -7.93
C ILE A 316 -1.68 9.39 -8.03
N ASP A 317 -1.08 10.52 -7.73
CA ASP A 317 -1.73 11.84 -7.86
C ASP A 317 -1.58 12.41 -9.27
#